data_9bc8b1f8244991073ecd1d5c17eb01fc
#
_entry.id   9bc8b1f8244991073ecd1d5c17eb01fc
#
_cell.length_a   1.000
_cell.length_b   1.000
_cell.length_c   1.000
_cell.angle_alpha   90.00
_cell.angle_beta   90.00
_cell.angle_gamma   90.00
#
_symmetry.space_group_name_H-M   'P 1'
#
loop_
_entity.id
_entity.type
_entity.pdbx_description
1 polymer ?
#
loop_
_entity_poly.entity_id
_entity_poly.type
_entity_poly.pdbx_seq_one_letter_code
_entity_poly.pdbx_strand_id
1 'polypeptide(L)'
;NIMIALGDAFLIAKKNNIVNKIMSEMLTNSAFFSPLINNKLKKINSGYDVSFSYANMLKDLKIFKNSNFHKTEVLKDTFKTFNKFKIRTKNKDSSYIIKKISKI
;
A
#
# COMPACT_ATOMS: atom_id res chain seq x y z
N ASN A 1 -3.19 7.42 3.85
CA ASN A 1 -2.95 6.28 3.09
C ASN A 1 -1.49 5.81 3.08
N ILE A 2 -1.16 5.12 4.14
CA ILE A 2 0.23 4.75 4.43
C ILE A 2 0.79 3.74 3.42
N MET A 3 -0.04 2.85 2.89
CA MET A 3 0.43 1.84 1.94
C MET A 3 0.85 2.46 0.61
N ILE A 4 0.12 3.46 0.14
CA ILE A 4 0.49 4.19 -1.07
C ILE A 4 1.77 4.98 -0.83
N ALA A 5 1.88 5.64 0.32
CA ALA A 5 3.10 6.38 0.69
C ALA A 5 4.31 5.46 0.77
N LEU A 6 4.17 4.26 1.33
CA LEU A 6 5.25 3.26 1.33
C LEU A 6 5.61 2.82 -0.09
N GLY A 7 4.62 2.61 -0.95
CA GLY A 7 4.87 2.30 -2.35
C GLY A 7 5.70 3.37 -3.05
N ASP A 8 5.35 4.63 -2.84
CA ASP A 8 6.11 5.76 -3.39
C ASP A 8 7.53 5.81 -2.83
N ALA A 9 7.70 5.58 -1.52
CA ALA A 9 9.02 5.58 -0.89
C ALA A 9 9.92 4.50 -1.48
N PHE A 10 9.42 3.28 -1.65
CA PHE A 10 10.20 2.20 -2.26
C PHE A 10 10.47 2.45 -3.75
N LEU A 11 9.56 3.08 -4.46
CA LEU A 11 9.79 3.48 -5.86
C LEU A 11 10.92 4.50 -5.97
N ILE A 12 10.92 5.52 -5.13
CA ILE A 12 11.96 6.53 -5.10
C ILE A 12 13.32 5.90 -4.73
N ALA A 13 13.32 5.03 -3.71
CA ALA A 13 14.52 4.29 -3.32
C ALA A 13 15.09 3.49 -4.49
N LYS A 14 14.24 2.74 -5.19
CA LYS A 14 14.64 1.95 -6.35
C LYS A 14 15.26 2.82 -7.45
N LYS A 15 14.65 3.96 -7.75
CA LYS A 15 15.16 4.90 -8.77
C LYS A 15 16.49 5.54 -8.38
N ASN A 16 16.83 5.54 -7.10
CA ASN A 16 18.08 6.07 -6.59
C ASN A 16 19.07 4.97 -6.18
N ASN A 17 18.86 3.75 -6.65
CA ASN A 17 19.71 2.58 -6.40
C ASN A 17 19.87 2.22 -4.91
N ILE A 18 18.84 2.50 -4.11
CA ILE A 18 18.76 2.09 -2.72
C ILE A 18 18.00 0.76 -2.67
N VAL A 19 18.69 -0.30 -2.20
CA VAL A 19 18.09 -1.63 -2.13
C VAL A 19 16.99 -1.69 -1.05
N ASN A 20 16.04 -2.58 -1.21
CA ASN A 20 14.89 -2.71 -0.30
C ASN A 20 15.27 -2.90 1.16
N LYS A 21 16.32 -3.70 1.42
CA LYS A 21 16.80 -3.93 2.77
C LYS A 21 17.22 -2.63 3.46
N ILE A 22 17.96 -1.77 2.75
CA ILE A 22 18.42 -0.48 3.28
C ILE A 22 17.24 0.44 3.50
N MET A 23 16.30 0.51 2.56
CA MET A 23 15.08 1.32 2.73
C MET A 23 14.27 0.86 3.94
N SER A 24 14.11 -0.44 4.13
CA SER A 24 13.42 -1.00 5.30
C SER A 24 14.12 -0.63 6.61
N GLU A 25 15.45 -0.68 6.65
CA GLU A 25 16.23 -0.27 7.82
C GLU A 25 16.07 1.23 8.11
N MET A 26 16.09 2.07 7.09
CA MET A 26 15.87 3.51 7.24
C MET A 26 14.48 3.80 7.85
N LEU A 27 13.44 3.12 7.37
CA LEU A 27 12.08 3.27 7.90
C LEU A 27 12.00 2.77 9.34
N THR A 28 12.61 1.64 9.65
CA THR A 28 12.63 1.05 10.99
C THR A 28 13.29 1.98 12.01
N ASN A 29 14.31 2.72 11.60
CA ASN A 29 15.06 3.63 12.46
C ASN A 29 14.53 5.06 12.42
N SER A 30 13.43 5.32 11.70
CA SER A 30 12.84 6.66 11.60
C SER A 30 11.91 6.96 12.77
N ALA A 31 11.65 8.25 12.98
CA ALA A 31 10.67 8.71 13.98
C ALA A 31 9.23 8.30 13.64
N PHE A 32 8.98 7.90 12.40
CA PHE A 32 7.65 7.47 11.93
C PHE A 32 7.40 5.97 12.09
N PHE A 33 8.39 5.22 12.58
CA PHE A 33 8.22 3.78 12.77
C PHE A 33 7.11 3.49 13.78
N SER A 34 6.25 2.54 13.45
CA SER A 34 5.11 2.15 14.26
C SER A 34 4.78 0.67 14.02
N PRO A 35 3.94 0.06 14.87
CA PRO A 35 3.45 -1.31 14.61
C PRO A 35 2.78 -1.44 13.23
N LEU A 36 2.10 -0.40 12.76
CA LEU A 36 1.47 -0.40 11.44
C LEU A 36 2.51 -0.49 10.33
N ILE A 37 3.54 0.36 10.36
CA ILE A 37 4.62 0.33 9.37
C ILE A 37 5.35 -1.01 9.43
N ASN A 38 5.66 -1.50 10.64
CA ASN A 38 6.29 -2.81 10.81
C ASN A 38 5.48 -3.93 10.16
N ASN A 39 4.16 -3.92 10.36
CA ASN A 39 3.27 -4.89 9.71
C ASN A 39 3.37 -4.84 8.19
N LYS A 40 3.38 -3.65 7.60
CA LYS A 40 3.47 -3.48 6.15
C LYS A 40 4.83 -3.93 5.60
N LEU A 41 5.92 -3.66 6.31
CA LEU A 41 7.24 -4.16 5.94
C LEU A 41 7.30 -5.69 5.96
N LYS A 42 6.69 -6.32 6.96
CA LYS A 42 6.56 -7.78 7.01
C LYS A 42 5.76 -8.33 5.83
N LYS A 43 4.71 -7.64 5.40
CA LYS A 43 3.92 -8.05 4.22
C LYS A 43 4.78 -8.08 2.95
N ILE A 44 5.66 -7.11 2.77
CA ILE A 44 6.58 -7.10 1.64
C ILE A 44 7.45 -8.37 1.64
N ASN A 45 7.99 -8.74 2.80
CA ASN A 45 8.88 -9.89 2.94
C ASN A 45 8.15 -11.24 2.85
N SER A 46 6.87 -11.30 3.21
CA SER A 46 6.07 -12.53 3.18
C SER A 46 5.40 -12.80 1.84
N GLY A 47 5.58 -11.91 0.85
CA GLY A 47 4.90 -12.03 -0.43
C GLY A 47 3.43 -11.63 -0.37
N TYR A 48 3.09 -10.75 0.58
CA TYR A 48 1.74 -10.18 0.73
C TYR A 48 0.68 -11.21 1.10
N ASP A 49 1.00 -12.06 2.07
CA ASP A 49 0.04 -13.00 2.65
C ASP A 49 -1.18 -12.26 3.21
N VAL A 50 -2.36 -12.84 3.02
CA VAL A 50 -3.62 -12.12 3.18
C VAL A 50 -4.03 -11.98 4.65
N SER A 51 -4.17 -10.73 5.11
CA SER A 51 -4.96 -10.38 6.30
C SER A 51 -6.28 -9.73 5.88
N PHE A 52 -6.22 -8.82 4.89
CA PHE A 52 -7.39 -8.23 4.24
C PHE A 52 -7.09 -8.10 2.75
N SER A 53 -7.84 -8.83 1.91
CA SER A 53 -7.50 -8.96 0.50
C SER A 53 -7.62 -7.64 -0.27
N TYR A 54 -6.82 -7.52 -1.33
CA TYR A 54 -6.88 -6.38 -2.25
C TYR A 54 -8.28 -6.24 -2.85
N ALA A 55 -8.89 -7.35 -3.25
CA ALA A 55 -10.24 -7.34 -3.81
C ALA A 55 -11.26 -6.77 -2.84
N ASN A 56 -11.20 -7.14 -1.55
CA ASN A 56 -12.09 -6.60 -0.52
C ASN A 56 -11.84 -5.13 -0.23
N MET A 57 -10.58 -4.69 -0.24
CA MET A 57 -10.24 -3.28 -0.08
C MET A 57 -10.85 -2.46 -1.22
N LEU A 58 -10.70 -2.91 -2.46
CA LEU A 58 -11.26 -2.24 -3.61
C LEU A 58 -12.78 -2.17 -3.55
N LYS A 59 -13.43 -3.26 -3.12
CA LYS A 59 -14.88 -3.32 -2.92
C LYS A 59 -15.34 -2.29 -1.89
N ASP A 60 -14.67 -2.20 -0.74
CA ASP A 60 -15.01 -1.24 0.30
C ASP A 60 -14.84 0.20 -0.17
N LEU A 61 -13.77 0.48 -0.91
CA LEU A 61 -13.53 1.80 -1.49
C LEU A 61 -14.63 2.19 -2.50
N LYS A 62 -15.12 1.23 -3.29
CA LYS A 62 -16.25 1.47 -4.21
C LYS A 62 -17.54 1.79 -3.45
N ILE A 63 -17.81 1.09 -2.35
CA ILE A 63 -18.96 1.38 -1.50
C ILE A 63 -18.91 2.82 -1.00
N PHE A 64 -17.76 3.24 -0.49
CA PHE A 64 -17.53 4.62 -0.04
C PHE A 64 -17.72 5.63 -1.17
N LYS A 65 -17.14 5.36 -2.34
CA LYS A 65 -17.27 6.24 -3.50
C LYS A 65 -18.71 6.47 -3.89
N ASN A 66 -19.54 5.43 -3.82
CA ASN A 66 -20.94 5.47 -4.24
C ASN A 66 -21.89 5.89 -3.11
N SER A 67 -21.36 6.18 -1.91
CA SER A 67 -22.17 6.64 -0.78
C SER A 67 -22.51 8.13 -0.90
N ASN A 68 -23.47 8.57 -0.07
CA ASN A 68 -23.84 9.99 0.03
C ASN A 68 -22.96 10.77 1.00
N PHE A 69 -21.96 10.11 1.59
CA PHE A 69 -21.02 10.79 2.50
C PHE A 69 -20.10 11.76 1.75
N HIS A 70 -19.70 12.82 2.45
CA HIS A 70 -18.71 13.74 1.92
C HIS A 70 -17.38 13.00 1.69
N LYS A 71 -16.78 13.21 0.52
CA LYS A 71 -15.53 12.54 0.13
C LYS A 71 -14.40 13.53 0.13
N THR A 72 -13.33 13.19 0.88
CA THR A 72 -12.10 13.98 0.88
C THR A 72 -11.25 13.68 -0.35
N GLU A 73 -10.32 14.57 -0.67
CA GLU A 73 -9.37 14.34 -1.76
C GLU A 73 -8.52 13.09 -1.54
N VAL A 74 -8.11 12.84 -0.28
CA VAL A 74 -7.35 11.64 0.07
C VAL A 74 -8.15 10.36 -0.25
N LEU A 75 -9.44 10.33 0.08
CA LEU A 75 -10.29 9.18 -0.22
C LEU A 75 -10.45 8.97 -1.73
N LYS A 76 -10.69 10.05 -2.47
CA LYS A 76 -10.81 10.00 -3.93
C LYS A 76 -9.53 9.47 -4.58
N ASP A 77 -8.38 9.99 -4.16
CA ASP A 77 -7.08 9.59 -4.69
C ASP A 77 -6.74 8.14 -4.32
N THR A 78 -7.08 7.73 -3.11
CA THR A 78 -6.92 6.34 -2.66
C THR A 78 -7.71 5.39 -3.54
N PHE A 79 -8.99 5.68 -3.76
CA PHE A 79 -9.82 4.86 -4.63
C PHE A 79 -9.22 4.80 -6.05
N LYS A 80 -8.84 5.94 -6.60
CA LYS A 80 -8.26 6.03 -7.94
C LYS A 80 -7.01 5.15 -8.08
N THR A 81 -6.13 5.20 -7.09
CA THR A 81 -4.89 4.43 -7.10
C THR A 81 -5.16 2.93 -7.00
N PHE A 82 -6.01 2.49 -6.06
CA PHE A 82 -6.36 1.08 -5.95
C PHE A 82 -7.10 0.56 -7.19
N ASN A 83 -8.01 1.36 -7.76
CA ASN A 83 -8.77 0.98 -8.93
C ASN A 83 -7.91 0.91 -10.20
N LYS A 84 -6.87 1.70 -10.27
CA LYS A 84 -5.95 1.74 -11.43
C LYS A 84 -5.38 0.36 -11.76
N PHE A 85 -5.01 -0.42 -10.74
CA PHE A 85 -4.38 -1.71 -10.94
C PHE A 85 -5.37 -2.86 -11.10
N LYS A 86 -6.65 -2.66 -10.77
CA LYS A 86 -7.77 -3.61 -10.98
C LYS A 86 -7.48 -5.04 -10.53
N ILE A 87 -6.74 -5.20 -9.44
CA ILE A 87 -6.45 -6.52 -8.89
C ILE A 87 -7.68 -7.02 -8.17
N ARG A 88 -8.26 -8.12 -8.65
CA ARG A 88 -9.50 -8.68 -8.13
C ARG A 88 -9.30 -9.99 -7.39
N THR A 89 -8.05 -10.41 -7.23
CA THR A 89 -7.75 -11.63 -6.51
C THR A 89 -7.91 -11.45 -5.00
N LYS A 90 -8.38 -12.51 -4.34
CA LYS A 90 -8.38 -12.62 -2.88
C LYS A 90 -7.09 -13.25 -2.34
N ASN A 91 -6.14 -13.59 -3.23
CA ASN A 91 -4.89 -14.26 -2.86
C ASN A 91 -3.78 -13.30 -2.45
N LYS A 92 -4.00 -11.99 -2.54
CA LYS A 92 -3.03 -10.98 -2.13
C LYS A 92 -3.65 -10.00 -1.16
N ASP A 93 -2.87 -9.64 -0.13
CA ASP A 93 -3.25 -8.64 0.85
C ASP A 93 -3.43 -7.26 0.20
N SER A 94 -4.20 -6.38 0.85
CA SER A 94 -4.38 -4.99 0.40
C SER A 94 -3.05 -4.24 0.27
N SER A 95 -2.06 -4.59 1.07
CA SER A 95 -0.69 -4.03 1.01
C SER A 95 0.04 -4.35 -0.31
N TYR A 96 -0.50 -5.24 -1.14
CA TYR A 96 0.07 -5.51 -2.47
C TYR A 96 0.14 -4.28 -3.37
N ILE A 97 -0.61 -3.23 -3.03
CA ILE A 97 -0.49 -1.92 -3.71
C ILE A 97 0.94 -1.37 -3.63
N ILE A 98 1.68 -1.68 -2.56
CA ILE A 98 3.08 -1.27 -2.39
C ILE A 98 3.92 -1.81 -3.54
N LYS A 99 3.77 -3.10 -3.86
CA LYS A 99 4.48 -3.71 -4.98
C LYS A 99 4.07 -3.10 -6.31
N LYS A 100 2.78 -2.86 -6.51
CA LYS A 100 2.25 -2.31 -7.77
C LYS A 100 2.77 -0.90 -8.05
N ILE A 101 2.91 -0.08 -7.01
CA ILE A 101 3.47 1.27 -7.16
C ILE A 101 4.99 1.20 -7.34
N SER A 102 5.67 0.48 -6.47
CA SER A 102 7.14 0.45 -6.41
C SER A 102 7.78 -0.49 -7.42
N LYS A 103 7.06 -1.50 -7.87
CA LYS A 103 7.57 -2.55 -8.76
C LYS A 103 8.75 -3.33 -8.16
N ILE A 104 8.76 -3.46 -6.85
CA ILE A 104 9.77 -4.23 -6.12
C ILE A 104 9.42 -5.70 -6.00
#